data_51446ff26026aceefbc6e87cb457dc33
#
_entry.id   51446ff26026aceefbc6e87cb457dc33
#
_cell.length_a   1.000
_cell.length_b   1.000
_cell.length_c   1.000
_cell.angle_alpha   90.00
_cell.angle_beta   90.00
_cell.angle_gamma   90.00
#
_symmetry.space_group_name_H-M   'P 1'
#
loop_
_entity.id
_entity.type
_entity.pdbx_description
1 polymer ?
#
loop_
_entity_poly.entity_id
_entity_poly.type
_entity_poly.pdbx_seq_one_letter_code
_entity_poly.pdbx_strand_id
1 'polypeptide(L)'
;IYTGAIFEGDKKVKMYRGLESIPVFAKEGAIIPLATDDRNNDSSNPKDMTIRIYRGTNTFDLYEDDGESNEFKNGNFAITKLRVREAVRDLTFEIKPAEGNCSTLPLRRNYTLIFEDVVSAESISVMSKGKEVKFDVAYKGGKTIITLKGITPKQGIEINFTDMEARQNKDKKEQIIDLVTKYQLNVNMKLLKFNSFIKDVYKKPLPDCEDC
;
A
#
# COMPACT_ATOMS: atom_id res chain seq x y z
N ILE A 1 7.57 -3.40 1.26
CA ILE A 1 6.78 -2.69 0.23
C ILE A 1 7.01 -3.29 -1.16
N TYR A 2 8.26 -3.42 -1.62
CA TYR A 2 8.56 -3.84 -3.01
C TYR A 2 8.35 -5.33 -3.27
N THR A 3 8.63 -6.18 -2.31
CA THR A 3 8.55 -7.63 -2.45
C THR A 3 7.19 -8.19 -2.05
N GLY A 4 6.46 -7.46 -1.21
CA GLY A 4 5.22 -7.90 -0.57
C GLY A 4 5.41 -9.04 0.42
N ALA A 5 6.64 -9.33 0.86
CA ALA A 5 6.87 -10.30 1.94
C ALA A 5 6.37 -9.73 3.26
N ILE A 6 5.71 -10.56 4.06
CA ILE A 6 5.17 -10.23 5.38
C ILE A 6 6.15 -10.77 6.42
N PHE A 7 6.54 -9.92 7.35
CA PHE A 7 7.44 -10.24 8.46
C PHE A 7 6.69 -10.06 9.78
N GLU A 8 6.87 -11.00 10.68
CA GLU A 8 6.43 -10.83 12.07
C GLU A 8 7.32 -9.81 12.79
N GLY A 9 6.74 -9.01 13.67
CA GLY A 9 7.48 -8.06 14.50
C GLY A 9 8.42 -8.71 15.49
N ASP A 10 9.23 -7.88 16.19
CA ASP A 10 10.14 -8.26 17.28
C ASP A 10 11.24 -9.27 16.92
N LYS A 11 11.59 -9.35 15.64
CA LYS A 11 12.65 -10.22 15.13
C LYS A 11 13.74 -9.42 14.42
N LYS A 12 15.00 -9.81 14.60
CA LYS A 12 16.09 -9.34 13.74
C LYS A 12 15.99 -10.01 12.38
N VAL A 13 15.93 -9.21 11.33
CA VAL A 13 15.90 -9.69 9.95
C VAL A 13 17.13 -9.20 9.22
N LYS A 14 17.93 -10.12 8.68
CA LYS A 14 19.08 -9.79 7.83
C LYS A 14 18.59 -9.70 6.38
N MET A 15 18.74 -8.52 5.78
CA MET A 15 18.30 -8.28 4.41
C MET A 15 19.48 -7.92 3.51
N TYR A 16 19.54 -8.57 2.34
CA TYR A 16 20.50 -8.25 1.29
C TYR A 16 19.81 -7.43 0.22
N ARG A 17 20.43 -6.32 -0.17
CA ARG A 17 19.95 -5.41 -1.23
C ARG A 17 21.09 -5.01 -2.14
N GLY A 18 20.77 -4.73 -3.40
CA GLY A 18 21.68 -4.07 -4.32
C GLY A 18 21.85 -2.58 -3.96
N LEU A 19 22.81 -1.93 -4.58
CA LEU A 19 23.09 -0.50 -4.37
C LEU A 19 21.92 0.40 -4.81
N GLU A 20 21.09 -0.09 -5.71
CA GLU A 20 19.92 0.60 -6.28
C GLU A 20 18.67 0.54 -5.40
N SER A 21 18.70 -0.17 -4.28
CA SER A 21 17.50 -0.37 -3.46
C SER A 21 17.77 -0.35 -1.97
N ILE A 22 16.85 0.24 -1.22
CA ILE A 22 16.83 0.22 0.25
C ILE A 22 15.67 -0.64 0.75
N PRO A 23 15.79 -1.30 1.92
CA PRO A 23 14.66 -1.98 2.54
C PRO A 23 13.62 -0.97 3.00
N VAL A 24 12.37 -1.14 2.56
CA VAL A 24 11.24 -0.30 2.99
C VAL A 24 10.15 -1.20 3.54
N PHE A 25 9.77 -0.98 4.79
CA PHE A 25 8.72 -1.71 5.50
C PHE A 25 7.51 -0.82 5.71
N ALA A 26 6.33 -1.40 5.56
CA ALA A 26 5.08 -0.81 6.02
C ALA A 26 4.60 -1.59 7.24
N LYS A 27 4.19 -0.88 8.28
CA LYS A 27 3.54 -1.51 9.43
C LYS A 27 2.12 -1.95 9.06
N GLU A 28 1.59 -2.88 9.83
CA GLU A 28 0.15 -3.19 9.83
C GLU A 28 -0.67 -1.91 10.01
N GLY A 29 -1.71 -1.73 9.23
CA GLY A 29 -2.53 -0.52 9.21
C GLY A 29 -1.87 0.70 8.55
N ALA A 30 -0.69 0.58 7.92
CA ALA A 30 -0.07 1.73 7.29
C ALA A 30 -0.91 2.30 6.15
N ILE A 31 -1.03 3.63 6.14
CA ILE A 31 -1.68 4.42 5.09
C ILE A 31 -0.62 5.35 4.52
N ILE A 32 -0.30 5.20 3.23
CA ILE A 32 0.83 5.91 2.59
C ILE A 32 0.31 6.69 1.38
N PRO A 33 -0.04 7.98 1.54
CA PRO A 33 -0.37 8.84 0.42
C PRO A 33 0.87 9.19 -0.41
N LEU A 34 0.71 9.19 -1.73
CA LEU A 34 1.75 9.50 -2.71
C LEU A 34 1.16 10.34 -3.82
N ALA A 35 1.91 11.33 -4.32
CA ALA A 35 1.60 11.93 -5.61
C ALA A 35 1.72 10.86 -6.70
N THR A 36 0.72 10.77 -7.58
CA THR A 36 0.75 9.77 -8.67
C THR A 36 1.80 10.12 -9.72
N ASP A 37 1.99 11.42 -9.97
CA ASP A 37 3.02 11.96 -10.86
C ASP A 37 3.90 12.95 -10.10
N ASP A 38 5.17 12.60 -9.92
CA ASP A 38 6.19 13.39 -9.23
C ASP A 38 7.29 13.92 -10.16
N ARG A 39 7.11 13.75 -11.48
CA ARG A 39 8.15 14.07 -12.48
C ARG A 39 8.59 15.53 -12.47
N ASN A 40 7.73 16.42 -12.06
CA ASN A 40 7.98 17.87 -12.09
C ASN A 40 8.54 18.41 -10.78
N ASN A 41 8.67 17.58 -9.74
CA ASN A 41 9.06 18.01 -8.39
C ASN A 41 8.24 19.24 -7.91
N ASP A 42 6.94 19.22 -8.21
CA ASP A 42 5.98 20.28 -7.93
C ASP A 42 5.58 20.25 -6.45
N SER A 43 5.55 21.40 -5.80
CA SER A 43 5.12 21.57 -4.40
C SER A 43 3.60 21.59 -4.27
N SER A 44 2.86 21.75 -5.37
CA SER A 44 1.40 21.83 -5.34
C SER A 44 0.75 20.52 -4.90
N ASN A 45 -0.40 20.63 -4.22
CA ASN A 45 -1.17 19.46 -3.78
C ASN A 45 -1.68 18.64 -4.98
N PRO A 46 -1.39 17.35 -5.06
CA PRO A 46 -1.63 16.54 -6.26
C PRO A 46 -3.12 16.40 -6.56
N LYS A 47 -3.49 16.57 -7.83
CA LYS A 47 -4.82 16.26 -8.33
C LYS A 47 -5.05 14.76 -8.44
N ASP A 48 -4.02 14.00 -8.78
CA ASP A 48 -4.04 12.56 -8.87
C ASP A 48 -3.19 11.98 -7.73
N MET A 49 -3.85 11.29 -6.79
CA MET A 49 -3.22 10.76 -5.58
C MET A 49 -3.33 9.24 -5.55
N THR A 50 -2.21 8.60 -5.30
CA THR A 50 -2.16 7.17 -4.99
C THR A 50 -2.06 6.99 -3.48
N ILE A 51 -2.93 6.18 -2.88
CA ILE A 51 -2.84 5.82 -1.47
C ILE A 51 -2.62 4.32 -1.38
N ARG A 52 -1.52 3.91 -0.75
CA ARG A 52 -1.27 2.50 -0.43
C ARG A 52 -1.78 2.22 0.96
N ILE A 53 -2.63 1.22 1.09
CA ILE A 53 -3.32 0.85 2.33
C ILE A 53 -2.92 -0.58 2.69
N TYR A 54 -2.46 -0.77 3.91
CA TYR A 54 -2.15 -2.07 4.48
C TYR A 54 -3.24 -2.47 5.48
N ARG A 55 -3.55 -3.74 5.57
CA ARG A 55 -4.52 -4.28 6.51
C ARG A 55 -4.15 -3.92 7.95
N GLY A 56 -5.17 -3.87 8.81
CA GLY A 56 -5.06 -3.51 10.22
C GLY A 56 -5.96 -2.33 10.58
N THR A 57 -5.72 -1.73 11.75
CA THR A 57 -6.51 -0.59 12.24
C THR A 57 -5.59 0.59 12.56
N ASN A 58 -5.80 1.70 11.85
CA ASN A 58 -4.99 2.90 12.01
C ASN A 58 -5.70 4.15 11.47
N THR A 59 -5.16 5.31 11.81
CA THR A 59 -5.59 6.62 11.30
C THR A 59 -4.35 7.42 10.87
N PHE A 60 -4.46 8.15 9.77
CA PHE A 60 -3.42 9.02 9.25
C PHE A 60 -4.03 10.39 8.92
N ASP A 61 -3.43 11.46 9.41
CA ASP A 61 -3.82 12.82 9.11
C ASP A 61 -2.97 13.35 7.95
N LEU A 62 -3.59 13.45 6.77
CA LEU A 62 -2.96 14.03 5.59
C LEU A 62 -3.02 15.55 5.71
N TYR A 63 -1.88 16.15 6.02
CA TYR A 63 -1.68 17.59 6.08
C TYR A 63 -1.31 18.13 4.70
N GLU A 64 -1.96 19.22 4.29
CA GLU A 64 -1.73 19.85 2.99
C GLU A 64 -1.83 21.38 3.13
N ASP A 65 -0.77 22.08 2.72
CA ASP A 65 -0.71 23.55 2.60
C ASP A 65 -0.30 23.95 1.19
N ASP A 66 0.21 25.16 0.96
CA ASP A 66 0.68 25.61 -0.37
C ASP A 66 2.11 25.13 -0.70
N GLY A 67 2.83 24.57 0.29
CA GLY A 67 4.20 24.08 0.13
C GLY A 67 5.28 25.14 -0.14
N GLU A 68 4.93 26.43 -0.17
CA GLU A 68 5.82 27.51 -0.58
C GLU A 68 5.92 28.64 0.43
N SER A 69 4.82 29.00 1.09
CA SER A 69 4.75 30.14 2.00
C SER A 69 4.70 29.74 3.47
N ASN A 70 4.75 30.74 4.37
CA ASN A 70 4.55 30.56 5.80
C ASN A 70 3.08 30.79 6.23
N GLU A 71 2.15 30.84 5.28
CA GLU A 71 0.73 31.11 5.56
C GLU A 71 0.05 30.00 6.38
N PHE A 72 0.65 28.80 6.42
CA PHE A 72 0.19 27.75 7.35
C PHE A 72 0.17 28.20 8.81
N LYS A 73 1.03 29.17 9.20
CA LYS A 73 1.02 29.78 10.57
C LYS A 73 -0.23 30.61 10.82
N ASN A 74 -0.87 31.07 9.75
CA ASN A 74 -2.12 31.83 9.78
C ASN A 74 -3.35 30.93 9.55
N GLY A 75 -3.18 29.58 9.58
CA GLY A 75 -4.25 28.62 9.37
C GLY A 75 -4.53 28.29 7.91
N ASN A 76 -3.63 28.65 6.98
CA ASN A 76 -3.79 28.32 5.55
C ASN A 76 -3.32 26.92 5.24
N PHE A 77 -4.00 25.93 5.82
CA PHE A 77 -3.76 24.50 5.58
C PHE A 77 -5.07 23.72 5.72
N ALA A 78 -5.07 22.51 5.22
CA ALA A 78 -6.15 21.56 5.36
C ALA A 78 -5.64 20.22 5.91
N ILE A 79 -6.48 19.51 6.64
CA ILE A 79 -6.23 18.16 7.12
C ILE A 79 -7.32 17.24 6.61
N THR A 80 -6.92 16.18 5.90
CA THR A 80 -7.81 15.10 5.51
C THR A 80 -7.48 13.85 6.33
N LYS A 81 -8.42 13.44 7.18
CA LYS A 81 -8.23 12.24 8.00
C LYS A 81 -8.54 10.98 7.18
N LEU A 82 -7.56 10.12 7.07
CA LEU A 82 -7.65 8.80 6.45
C LEU A 82 -7.70 7.74 7.55
N ARG A 83 -8.56 6.74 7.41
CA ARG A 83 -8.74 5.71 8.42
C ARG A 83 -8.92 4.34 7.79
N VAL A 84 -8.19 3.35 8.27
CA VAL A 84 -8.40 1.94 7.97
C VAL A 84 -8.84 1.20 9.24
N ARG A 85 -9.81 0.31 9.12
CA ARG A 85 -10.28 -0.58 10.19
C ARG A 85 -10.51 -1.96 9.63
N GLU A 86 -9.90 -2.93 10.27
CA GLU A 86 -10.10 -4.35 9.98
C GLU A 86 -10.90 -5.01 11.11
N ALA A 87 -11.86 -5.84 10.75
CA ALA A 87 -12.65 -6.64 11.66
C ALA A 87 -12.83 -8.04 11.08
N VAL A 88 -12.07 -9.00 11.59
CA VAL A 88 -12.05 -10.40 11.14
C VAL A 88 -11.74 -10.52 9.64
N ARG A 89 -12.76 -10.56 8.79
CA ARG A 89 -12.62 -10.66 7.32
C ARG A 89 -13.20 -9.46 6.58
N ASP A 90 -13.61 -8.44 7.31
CA ASP A 90 -14.11 -7.18 6.73
C ASP A 90 -13.07 -6.09 6.90
N LEU A 91 -13.02 -5.17 5.94
CA LEU A 91 -12.15 -4.01 6.01
C LEU A 91 -12.90 -2.77 5.57
N THR A 92 -12.81 -1.72 6.36
CA THR A 92 -13.34 -0.39 6.02
C THR A 92 -12.20 0.60 5.85
N PHE A 93 -12.20 1.34 4.75
CA PHE A 93 -11.31 2.48 4.55
C PHE A 93 -12.12 3.76 4.36
N GLU A 94 -11.75 4.80 5.10
CA GLU A 94 -12.46 6.08 5.08
C GLU A 94 -11.52 7.21 4.66
N ILE A 95 -11.98 8.07 3.77
CA ILE A 95 -11.44 9.40 3.49
C ILE A 95 -12.44 10.37 4.09
N LYS A 96 -12.12 11.01 5.22
CA LYS A 96 -13.02 12.01 5.83
C LYS A 96 -13.02 13.30 5.02
N PRO A 97 -14.08 14.13 5.10
CA PRO A 97 -14.06 15.48 4.54
C PRO A 97 -12.85 16.26 5.06
N ALA A 98 -12.16 16.98 4.19
CA ALA A 98 -11.05 17.82 4.59
C ALA A 98 -11.53 18.95 5.51
N GLU A 99 -10.81 19.20 6.59
CA GLU A 99 -11.03 20.26 7.57
C GLU A 99 -9.99 21.38 7.39
N GLY A 100 -10.30 22.60 7.79
CA GLY A 100 -9.45 23.78 7.65
C GLY A 100 -9.66 24.54 6.33
N ASN A 101 -8.64 25.27 5.91
CA ASN A 101 -8.70 26.05 4.67
C ASN A 101 -8.38 25.16 3.47
N CYS A 102 -9.39 24.86 2.68
CA CYS A 102 -9.26 24.00 1.50
C CYS A 102 -8.91 24.75 0.21
N SER A 103 -8.52 26.04 0.27
CA SER A 103 -8.19 26.83 -0.92
C SER A 103 -6.93 26.32 -1.62
N THR A 104 -6.02 25.68 -0.89
CA THR A 104 -4.79 25.07 -1.41
C THR A 104 -5.02 23.70 -2.06
N LEU A 105 -6.20 23.09 -1.83
CA LEU A 105 -6.52 21.78 -2.37
C LEU A 105 -7.07 21.86 -3.79
N PRO A 106 -6.85 20.85 -4.64
CA PRO A 106 -7.50 20.77 -5.93
C PRO A 106 -9.02 20.69 -5.78
N LEU A 107 -9.78 21.39 -6.63
CA LEU A 107 -11.26 21.38 -6.60
C LEU A 107 -11.83 19.97 -6.68
N ARG A 108 -11.16 19.10 -7.44
CA ARG A 108 -11.50 17.68 -7.57
C ARG A 108 -10.22 16.87 -7.63
N ARG A 109 -10.22 15.74 -6.92
CA ARG A 109 -9.10 14.79 -6.85
C ARG A 109 -9.52 13.43 -7.38
N ASN A 110 -8.62 12.78 -8.08
CA ASN A 110 -8.74 11.37 -8.42
C ASN A 110 -7.88 10.56 -7.43
N TYR A 111 -8.42 9.44 -6.98
CA TYR A 111 -7.72 8.54 -6.08
C TYR A 111 -7.49 7.19 -6.76
N THR A 112 -6.26 6.70 -6.65
CA THR A 112 -5.91 5.29 -6.88
C THR A 112 -5.60 4.67 -5.52
N LEU A 113 -6.51 3.86 -5.01
CA LEU A 113 -6.41 3.23 -3.70
C LEU A 113 -5.91 1.80 -3.88
N ILE A 114 -4.73 1.49 -3.35
CA ILE A 114 -4.09 0.19 -3.48
C ILE A 114 -4.12 -0.51 -2.14
N PHE A 115 -4.99 -1.51 -2.01
CA PHE A 115 -5.08 -2.37 -0.84
C PHE A 115 -4.07 -3.51 -1.02
N GLU A 116 -2.91 -3.36 -0.40
CA GLU A 116 -1.70 -4.16 -0.66
C GLU A 116 -1.84 -5.63 -0.28
N ASP A 117 -2.65 -5.91 0.73
CA ASP A 117 -2.81 -7.25 1.32
C ASP A 117 -4.22 -7.82 1.14
N VAL A 118 -5.05 -7.21 0.30
CA VAL A 118 -6.41 -7.68 -0.04
C VAL A 118 -6.38 -8.24 -1.45
N VAL A 119 -6.51 -9.56 -1.57
CA VAL A 119 -6.45 -10.29 -2.85
C VAL A 119 -7.80 -10.24 -3.57
N SER A 120 -8.87 -10.46 -2.82
CA SER A 120 -10.26 -10.46 -3.30
C SER A 120 -11.21 -10.15 -2.14
N ALA A 121 -12.47 -9.94 -2.43
CA ALA A 121 -13.55 -9.85 -1.45
C ALA A 121 -14.86 -10.34 -2.07
N GLU A 122 -15.80 -10.80 -1.24
CA GLU A 122 -17.14 -11.19 -1.69
C GLU A 122 -17.88 -9.98 -2.27
N SER A 123 -17.80 -8.84 -1.57
CA SER A 123 -18.36 -7.59 -2.07
C SER A 123 -17.50 -6.38 -1.71
N ILE A 124 -17.57 -5.35 -2.56
CA ILE A 124 -16.95 -4.04 -2.35
C ILE A 124 -18.03 -2.99 -2.57
N SER A 125 -18.19 -2.09 -1.61
CA SER A 125 -19.06 -0.93 -1.74
C SER A 125 -18.30 0.36 -1.50
N VAL A 126 -18.66 1.40 -2.25
CA VAL A 126 -18.08 2.75 -2.07
C VAL A 126 -19.23 3.74 -1.86
N MET A 127 -19.23 4.38 -0.72
CA MET A 127 -20.32 5.23 -0.27
C MET A 127 -19.84 6.66 0.03
N SER A 128 -20.71 7.63 -0.21
CA SER A 128 -20.53 9.02 0.20
C SER A 128 -21.87 9.59 0.67
N LYS A 129 -21.94 10.01 1.91
CA LYS A 129 -23.17 10.56 2.52
C LYS A 129 -24.39 9.65 2.30
N GLY A 130 -24.22 8.34 2.43
CA GLY A 130 -25.28 7.35 2.26
C GLY A 130 -25.68 7.06 0.82
N LYS A 131 -24.96 7.58 -0.18
CA LYS A 131 -25.18 7.32 -1.61
C LYS A 131 -23.98 6.55 -2.19
N GLU A 132 -24.27 5.64 -3.08
CA GLU A 132 -23.24 4.90 -3.81
C GLU A 132 -22.44 5.82 -4.73
N VAL A 133 -21.13 5.60 -4.76
CA VAL A 133 -20.18 6.32 -5.63
C VAL A 133 -19.65 5.37 -6.67
N LYS A 134 -19.65 5.79 -7.94
CA LYS A 134 -19.07 5.01 -9.03
C LYS A 134 -17.57 4.84 -8.86
N PHE A 135 -17.09 3.63 -9.00
CA PHE A 135 -15.67 3.28 -8.92
C PHE A 135 -15.30 2.21 -9.95
N ASP A 136 -14.02 2.13 -10.25
CA ASP A 136 -13.44 1.02 -11.01
C ASP A 136 -12.63 0.16 -10.05
N VAL A 137 -12.70 -1.18 -10.21
CA VAL A 137 -11.93 -2.13 -9.42
C VAL A 137 -11.06 -3.01 -10.31
N ALA A 138 -9.83 -3.26 -9.89
CA ALA A 138 -8.92 -4.19 -10.55
C ALA A 138 -8.16 -5.03 -9.51
N TYR A 139 -7.92 -6.29 -9.84
CA TYR A 139 -7.12 -7.22 -9.03
C TYR A 139 -5.81 -7.51 -9.76
N LYS A 140 -4.69 -7.15 -9.15
CA LYS A 140 -3.37 -7.30 -9.79
C LYS A 140 -2.28 -7.60 -8.78
N GLY A 141 -1.56 -8.70 -8.98
CA GLY A 141 -0.40 -9.04 -8.15
C GLY A 141 -0.72 -9.27 -6.69
N GLY A 142 -1.90 -9.84 -6.38
CA GLY A 142 -2.37 -10.09 -5.01
C GLY A 142 -2.78 -8.81 -4.27
N LYS A 143 -3.23 -7.81 -4.99
CA LYS A 143 -3.69 -6.51 -4.47
C LYS A 143 -5.02 -6.15 -5.11
N THR A 144 -5.85 -5.44 -4.36
CA THR A 144 -7.07 -4.81 -4.88
C THR A 144 -6.81 -3.33 -5.12
N ILE A 145 -7.14 -2.85 -6.31
CA ILE A 145 -6.96 -1.45 -6.71
C ILE A 145 -8.32 -0.85 -7.00
N ILE A 146 -8.68 0.21 -6.30
CA ILE A 146 -9.92 0.97 -6.49
C ILE A 146 -9.57 2.34 -7.04
N THR A 147 -10.23 2.74 -8.13
CA THR A 147 -10.06 4.07 -8.73
C THR A 147 -11.32 4.89 -8.56
N LEU A 148 -11.17 6.09 -7.99
CA LEU A 148 -12.22 7.08 -7.79
C LEU A 148 -11.87 8.35 -8.56
N LYS A 149 -12.83 8.93 -9.26
CA LYS A 149 -12.62 10.13 -10.09
C LYS A 149 -13.47 11.29 -9.62
N GLY A 150 -12.88 12.49 -9.64
CA GLY A 150 -13.60 13.73 -9.44
C GLY A 150 -14.15 13.96 -8.02
N ILE A 151 -13.53 13.40 -7.01
CA ILE A 151 -13.92 13.54 -5.61
C ILE A 151 -13.55 14.96 -5.12
N THR A 152 -14.48 15.66 -4.51
CA THR A 152 -14.19 16.98 -3.92
C THR A 152 -13.61 16.83 -2.50
N PRO A 153 -12.73 17.75 -2.03
CA PRO A 153 -12.12 17.66 -0.70
C PRO A 153 -13.13 17.58 0.45
N LYS A 154 -14.30 18.21 0.30
CA LYS A 154 -15.39 18.18 1.29
C LYS A 154 -16.29 16.94 1.21
N GLN A 155 -16.01 16.04 0.27
CA GLN A 155 -16.74 14.79 0.10
C GLN A 155 -16.06 13.67 0.88
N GLY A 156 -16.73 13.16 1.92
CA GLY A 156 -16.29 11.96 2.62
C GLY A 156 -16.55 10.72 1.76
N ILE A 157 -15.65 9.78 1.79
CA ILE A 157 -15.75 8.48 1.09
C ILE A 157 -15.57 7.38 2.11
N GLU A 158 -16.39 6.36 2.04
CA GLU A 158 -16.28 5.13 2.81
C GLU A 158 -16.26 3.93 1.85
N ILE A 159 -15.28 3.07 2.01
CA ILE A 159 -15.09 1.87 1.20
C ILE A 159 -15.16 0.68 2.15
N ASN A 160 -16.06 -0.25 1.87
CA ASN A 160 -16.23 -1.45 2.65
C ASN A 160 -15.95 -2.69 1.80
N PHE A 161 -15.13 -3.56 2.34
CA PHE A 161 -14.88 -4.91 1.85
C PHE A 161 -15.55 -5.90 2.80
N THR A 162 -16.34 -6.80 2.25
CA THR A 162 -16.97 -7.89 3.01
C THR A 162 -16.34 -9.20 2.62
N ASP A 163 -16.03 -10.01 3.59
CA ASP A 163 -15.43 -11.35 3.45
C ASP A 163 -14.20 -11.33 2.53
N MET A 164 -13.22 -10.48 2.89
CA MET A 164 -11.99 -10.33 2.12
C MET A 164 -11.04 -11.50 2.28
N GLU A 165 -10.37 -11.84 1.20
CA GLU A 165 -9.24 -12.76 1.20
C GLU A 165 -7.93 -11.99 1.43
N ALA A 166 -7.25 -12.33 2.51
CA ALA A 166 -5.97 -11.74 2.85
C ALA A 166 -4.83 -12.39 2.07
N ARG A 167 -3.87 -11.56 1.66
CA ARG A 167 -2.65 -12.05 1.07
C ARG A 167 -1.88 -12.92 2.07
N GLN A 168 -1.38 -14.04 1.56
CA GLN A 168 -0.46 -14.92 2.28
C GLN A 168 0.96 -14.73 1.76
N ASN A 169 1.95 -15.00 2.61
CA ASN A 169 3.32 -15.12 2.13
C ASN A 169 3.42 -16.21 1.07
N LYS A 170 4.21 -15.96 0.04
CA LYS A 170 4.61 -17.02 -0.88
C LYS A 170 5.30 -18.15 -0.11
N ASP A 171 5.08 -19.36 -0.51
CA ASP A 171 5.82 -20.47 0.05
C ASP A 171 7.33 -20.35 -0.20
N LYS A 172 8.15 -21.11 0.53
CA LYS A 172 9.62 -21.04 0.41
C LYS A 172 10.10 -21.34 -1.00
N LYS A 173 9.43 -22.25 -1.71
CA LYS A 173 9.77 -22.62 -3.08
C LYS A 173 9.54 -21.46 -4.05
N GLU A 174 8.39 -20.79 -3.95
CA GLU A 174 8.08 -19.60 -4.75
C GLU A 174 9.06 -18.45 -4.47
N GLN A 175 9.42 -18.22 -3.20
CA GLN A 175 10.42 -17.21 -2.83
C GLN A 175 11.78 -17.51 -3.47
N ILE A 176 12.22 -18.78 -3.50
CA ILE A 176 13.46 -19.20 -4.13
C ILE A 176 13.39 -19.02 -5.65
N ILE A 177 12.28 -19.37 -6.28
CA ILE A 177 12.07 -19.15 -7.72
C ILE A 177 12.21 -17.68 -8.06
N ASP A 178 11.52 -16.78 -7.31
CA ASP A 178 11.59 -15.34 -7.51
C ASP A 178 13.02 -14.80 -7.33
N LEU A 179 13.76 -15.33 -6.37
CA LEU A 179 15.16 -14.96 -6.14
C LEU A 179 16.05 -15.37 -7.31
N VAL A 180 15.98 -16.63 -7.72
CA VAL A 180 16.83 -17.19 -8.78
C VAL A 180 16.52 -16.55 -10.14
N THR A 181 15.27 -16.22 -10.42
CA THR A 181 14.88 -15.55 -11.69
C THR A 181 15.49 -14.15 -11.81
N LYS A 182 15.75 -13.47 -10.69
CA LYS A 182 16.37 -12.13 -10.66
C LYS A 182 17.88 -12.14 -10.84
N TYR A 183 18.54 -13.28 -10.69
CA TYR A 183 19.97 -13.36 -10.94
C TYR A 183 20.30 -13.16 -12.42
N GLN A 184 21.33 -12.37 -12.71
CA GLN A 184 21.89 -12.21 -14.06
C GLN A 184 22.79 -13.40 -14.43
N LEU A 185 22.19 -14.59 -14.52
CA LEU A 185 22.84 -15.84 -14.88
C LEU A 185 22.16 -16.44 -16.12
N ASN A 186 22.89 -17.24 -16.89
CA ASN A 186 22.29 -18.00 -17.98
C ASN A 186 21.29 -19.05 -17.44
N VAL A 187 20.40 -19.54 -18.32
CA VAL A 187 19.30 -20.44 -17.93
C VAL A 187 19.81 -21.72 -17.25
N ASN A 188 20.91 -22.31 -17.72
CA ASN A 188 21.46 -23.53 -17.14
C ASN A 188 22.00 -23.30 -15.73
N MET A 189 22.67 -22.17 -15.50
CA MET A 189 23.13 -21.78 -14.15
C MET A 189 21.98 -21.47 -13.20
N LYS A 190 20.91 -20.87 -13.69
CA LYS A 190 19.68 -20.66 -12.90
C LYS A 190 19.06 -21.98 -12.47
N LEU A 191 18.97 -22.95 -13.37
CA LEU A 191 18.45 -24.29 -13.07
C LEU A 191 19.33 -25.05 -12.05
N LEU A 192 20.65 -24.97 -12.18
CA LEU A 192 21.58 -25.59 -11.22
C LEU A 192 21.44 -24.97 -9.83
N LYS A 193 21.38 -23.64 -9.74
CA LYS A 193 21.18 -22.93 -8.46
C LYS A 193 19.81 -23.24 -7.86
N PHE A 194 18.77 -23.25 -8.67
CA PHE A 194 17.43 -23.61 -8.23
C PHE A 194 17.39 -25.02 -7.64
N ASN A 195 17.95 -26.01 -8.34
CA ASN A 195 17.99 -27.39 -7.86
C ASN A 195 18.83 -27.55 -6.58
N SER A 196 19.93 -26.79 -6.45
CA SER A 196 20.73 -26.77 -5.23
C SER A 196 19.93 -26.22 -4.05
N PHE A 197 19.30 -25.05 -4.21
CA PHE A 197 18.48 -24.44 -3.16
C PHE A 197 17.29 -25.31 -2.74
N ILE A 198 16.61 -25.93 -3.71
CA ILE A 198 15.49 -26.83 -3.40
C ILE A 198 15.97 -28.04 -2.59
N LYS A 199 17.10 -28.65 -2.96
CA LYS A 199 17.66 -29.78 -2.19
C LYS A 199 17.98 -29.39 -0.75
N ASP A 200 18.53 -28.19 -0.55
CA ASP A 200 18.89 -27.69 0.80
C ASP A 200 17.63 -27.36 1.63
N VAL A 201 16.62 -26.76 1.01
CA VAL A 201 15.35 -26.41 1.68
C VAL A 201 14.57 -27.62 2.15
N TYR A 202 14.56 -28.72 1.36
CA TYR A 202 13.85 -29.94 1.73
C TYR A 202 14.64 -30.89 2.64
N LYS A 203 15.96 -30.72 2.74
CA LYS A 203 16.82 -31.58 3.57
C LYS A 203 17.11 -31.04 4.96
N LYS A 204 17.00 -29.73 5.16
CA LYS A 204 17.17 -29.08 6.48
C LYS A 204 16.00 -28.13 6.72
N PRO A 205 15.33 -28.21 7.89
CA PRO A 205 14.54 -27.06 8.32
C PRO A 205 15.48 -25.85 8.30
N LEU A 206 15.03 -24.76 7.67
CA LEU A 206 15.77 -23.50 7.79
C LEU A 206 15.86 -23.21 9.30
N PRO A 207 17.04 -22.85 9.82
CA PRO A 207 17.15 -22.42 11.21
C PRO A 207 16.11 -21.33 11.44
N ASP A 208 15.37 -21.45 12.51
CA ASP A 208 14.57 -20.34 13.00
C ASP A 208 15.48 -19.12 13.05
N CYS A 209 14.97 -17.93 12.70
CA CYS A 209 15.76 -16.70 12.58
C CYS A 209 16.42 -16.24 13.91
N GLU A 210 16.60 -17.14 14.88
CA GLU A 210 17.28 -16.88 16.15
C GLU A 210 18.80 -16.88 16.01
N ASP A 211 19.36 -17.50 14.93
CA ASP A 211 20.81 -17.65 14.74
C ASP A 211 21.36 -16.98 13.47
N CYS A 212 20.64 -16.02 12.87
CA CYS A 212 21.15 -15.25 11.72
C CYS A 212 21.36 -13.78 12.06
#